data_bdb013ad2098ed1d8fb869d6d0bd69f4
#
_entry.id   bdb013ad2098ed1d8fb869d6d0bd69f4
#
_cell.length_a   1.000
_cell.length_b   1.000
_cell.length_c   1.000
_cell.angle_alpha   90.00
_cell.angle_beta   90.00
_cell.angle_gamma   90.00
#
_symmetry.space_group_name_H-M   'P 1'
#
loop_
_entity.id
_entity.type
_entity.pdbx_description
1 polymer ?
#
loop_
_entity_poly.entity_id
_entity_poly.type
_entity_poly.pdbx_seq_one_letter_code
_entity_poly.pdbx_strand_id
1 'polypeptide(L)'
;MNNTESINEKIIQNMIEITDFDAPELDVYARLTEAQLLNKDHPEDGLFIAESPKVISRALDGGYEPVSVLVERKQVLEDAETIAVLGKCGNVPVYTAEFEVLTKLTGFKLTRGMLCAMKRRKLPGLQEICNGCDRIAVLENVMNPTNVGAIFRSAAALHMDAVILTGDRKSTRLNSSHIL
;
A
#
# COMPACT_ATOMS: atom_id res chain seq x y z
N MET A 1 15.24 -11.58 27.28
CA MET A 1 15.06 -11.80 25.83
C MET A 1 14.65 -10.48 25.23
N ASN A 2 15.46 -9.93 24.33
CA ASN A 2 15.24 -8.60 23.78
C ASN A 2 14.05 -8.63 22.79
N ASN A 3 13.23 -7.59 22.83
CA ASN A 3 12.02 -7.45 21.98
C ASN A 3 12.35 -7.60 20.48
N THR A 4 13.57 -7.24 20.07
CA THR A 4 14.07 -7.35 18.70
C THR A 4 14.33 -8.80 18.26
N GLU A 5 14.82 -9.68 19.13
CA GLU A 5 15.01 -11.10 18.84
C GLU A 5 13.68 -11.80 18.57
N SER A 6 12.66 -11.50 19.38
CA SER A 6 11.30 -12.04 19.19
C SER A 6 10.63 -11.57 17.91
N ILE A 7 10.90 -10.33 17.45
CA ILE A 7 10.36 -9.81 16.18
C ILE A 7 11.03 -10.52 15.00
N ASN A 8 12.35 -10.65 15.03
CA ASN A 8 13.09 -11.33 13.96
C ASN A 8 12.67 -12.80 13.83
N GLU A 9 12.47 -13.51 14.94
CA GLU A 9 11.99 -14.91 14.90
C GLU A 9 10.61 -15.01 14.25
N LYS A 10 9.68 -14.09 14.55
CA LYS A 10 8.35 -14.07 13.93
C LYS A 10 8.40 -13.76 12.43
N ILE A 11 9.26 -12.83 12.01
CA ILE A 11 9.44 -12.52 10.59
C ILE A 11 9.95 -13.76 9.86
N ILE A 12 10.96 -14.43 10.40
CA ILE A 12 11.56 -15.64 9.80
C ILE A 12 10.53 -16.77 9.70
N GLN A 13 9.67 -16.95 10.70
CA GLN A 13 8.60 -17.96 10.67
C GLN A 13 7.54 -17.71 9.58
N ASN A 14 7.32 -16.46 9.21
CA ASN A 14 6.35 -16.08 8.19
C ASN A 14 6.97 -15.92 6.79
N MET A 15 8.28 -16.12 6.66
CA MET A 15 8.98 -16.04 5.38
C MET A 15 8.68 -17.25 4.50
N ILE A 16 8.29 -16.96 3.27
CA ILE A 16 8.00 -17.94 2.22
C ILE A 16 8.91 -17.61 1.04
N GLU A 17 9.85 -18.50 0.75
CA GLU A 17 10.72 -18.34 -0.42
C GLU A 17 9.94 -18.65 -1.70
N ILE A 18 10.01 -17.74 -2.66
CA ILE A 18 9.37 -17.89 -3.95
C ILE A 18 10.20 -18.86 -4.79
N THR A 19 9.63 -20.02 -5.04
CA THR A 19 10.18 -21.06 -5.92
C THR A 19 9.33 -21.29 -7.17
N ASP A 20 8.04 -20.95 -7.07
CA ASP A 20 7.07 -21.01 -8.17
C ASP A 20 6.56 -19.61 -8.48
N PHE A 21 6.88 -19.12 -9.69
CA PHE A 21 6.45 -17.80 -10.16
C PHE A 21 4.98 -17.73 -10.53
N ASP A 22 4.36 -18.87 -10.77
CA ASP A 22 2.96 -18.97 -11.14
C ASP A 22 2.03 -19.16 -9.94
N ALA A 23 2.59 -19.12 -8.73
CA ALA A 23 1.82 -19.23 -7.49
C ALA A 23 0.74 -18.12 -7.42
N PRO A 24 -0.53 -18.49 -7.19
CA PRO A 24 -1.65 -17.53 -7.17
C PRO A 24 -1.49 -16.42 -6.11
N GLU A 25 -0.79 -16.69 -5.04
CA GLU A 25 -0.51 -15.75 -3.96
C GLU A 25 0.29 -14.53 -4.42
N LEU A 26 1.01 -14.66 -5.56
CA LEU A 26 1.82 -13.61 -6.15
C LEU A 26 1.06 -12.77 -7.19
N ASP A 27 -0.15 -13.18 -7.57
CA ASP A 27 -0.94 -12.48 -8.58
C ASP A 27 -1.18 -11.02 -8.22
N VAL A 28 -1.42 -10.74 -6.95
CA VAL A 28 -1.64 -9.38 -6.43
C VAL A 28 -0.50 -8.42 -6.76
N TYR A 29 0.73 -8.93 -6.88
CA TYR A 29 1.93 -8.12 -7.14
C TYR A 29 2.31 -8.06 -8.64
N ALA A 30 1.97 -9.10 -9.41
CA ALA A 30 2.53 -9.29 -10.74
C ALA A 30 1.49 -9.29 -11.87
N ARG A 31 0.27 -9.75 -11.60
CA ARG A 31 -0.71 -10.07 -12.65
C ARG A 31 -2.01 -9.27 -12.56
N LEU A 32 -2.42 -8.86 -11.36
CA LEU A 32 -3.65 -8.10 -11.21
C LEU A 32 -3.44 -6.64 -11.60
N THR A 33 -4.34 -6.14 -12.42
CA THR A 33 -4.42 -4.72 -12.75
C THR A 33 -5.00 -3.93 -11.57
N GLU A 34 -4.76 -2.61 -11.55
CA GLU A 34 -5.37 -1.72 -10.53
C GLU A 34 -6.89 -1.87 -10.45
N ALA A 35 -7.56 -2.10 -11.59
CA ALA A 35 -9.00 -2.29 -11.64
C ALA A 35 -9.46 -3.60 -10.98
N GLN A 36 -8.67 -4.66 -11.13
CA GLN A 36 -8.92 -5.94 -10.48
C GLN A 36 -8.62 -5.85 -8.97
N LEU A 37 -7.52 -5.20 -8.59
CA LEU A 37 -7.21 -4.93 -7.18
C LEU A 37 -8.30 -4.09 -6.50
N LEU A 38 -8.88 -3.14 -7.23
CA LEU A 38 -9.97 -2.31 -6.71
C LEU A 38 -11.22 -3.12 -6.35
N ASN A 39 -11.46 -4.23 -7.05
CA ASN A 39 -12.60 -5.14 -6.85
C ASN A 39 -13.94 -4.40 -6.78
N LYS A 40 -14.38 -3.84 -7.91
CA LYS A 40 -15.58 -2.97 -7.95
C LYS A 40 -16.86 -3.66 -7.52
N ASP A 41 -16.95 -4.97 -7.75
CA ASP A 41 -18.13 -5.76 -7.45
C ASP A 41 -18.20 -6.07 -5.93
N HIS A 42 -17.04 -6.15 -5.28
CA HIS A 42 -16.86 -6.36 -3.83
C HIS A 42 -15.82 -5.40 -3.27
N PRO A 43 -16.14 -4.09 -3.14
CA PRO A 43 -15.16 -3.06 -2.71
C PRO A 43 -14.57 -3.30 -1.33
N GLU A 44 -15.25 -4.05 -0.47
CA GLU A 44 -14.80 -4.48 0.86
C GLU A 44 -13.60 -5.44 0.78
N ASP A 45 -13.47 -6.18 -0.32
CA ASP A 45 -12.36 -7.10 -0.59
C ASP A 45 -11.25 -6.44 -1.44
N GLY A 46 -11.42 -5.17 -1.76
CA GLY A 46 -10.47 -4.41 -2.57
C GLY A 46 -9.11 -4.27 -1.90
N LEU A 47 -8.06 -4.33 -2.72
CA LEU A 47 -6.66 -4.19 -2.30
C LEU A 47 -6.01 -2.97 -2.94
N PHE A 48 -4.88 -2.57 -2.40
CA PHE A 48 -3.90 -1.69 -3.04
C PHE A 48 -2.48 -2.11 -2.68
N ILE A 49 -1.53 -1.76 -3.51
CA ILE A 49 -0.12 -2.03 -3.27
C ILE A 49 0.56 -0.77 -2.74
N ALA A 50 1.15 -0.89 -1.55
CA ALA A 50 2.04 0.12 -0.99
C ALA A 50 3.49 -0.25 -1.34
N GLU A 51 4.23 0.69 -1.92
CA GLU A 51 5.63 0.49 -2.34
C GLU A 51 6.58 1.26 -1.43
N SER A 52 7.58 0.62 -0.93
CA SER A 52 8.65 1.06 -0.05
C SER A 52 8.32 1.00 1.45
N PRO A 53 9.33 0.77 2.30
CA PRO A 53 9.15 0.72 3.75
C PRO A 53 8.47 1.96 4.32
N LYS A 54 8.83 3.17 3.86
CA LYS A 54 8.23 4.43 4.33
C LYS A 54 6.75 4.55 4.03
N VAL A 55 6.33 4.17 2.81
CA VAL A 55 4.92 4.22 2.41
C VAL A 55 4.12 3.19 3.18
N ILE A 56 4.66 1.97 3.33
CA ILE A 56 4.02 0.90 4.09
C ILE A 56 3.86 1.30 5.56
N SER A 57 4.92 1.83 6.19
CA SER A 57 4.83 2.31 7.58
C SER A 57 3.75 3.37 7.76
N ARG A 58 3.64 4.35 6.86
CA ARG A 58 2.60 5.38 6.90
C ARG A 58 1.20 4.80 6.73
N ALA A 59 1.04 3.82 5.85
CA ALA A 59 -0.24 3.15 5.67
C ALA A 59 -0.64 2.38 6.95
N LEU A 60 0.30 1.65 7.57
CA LEU A 60 0.08 0.96 8.84
C LEU A 60 -0.28 1.96 9.97
N ASP A 61 0.45 3.07 10.07
CA ASP A 61 0.17 4.13 11.05
C ASP A 61 -1.21 4.79 10.79
N GLY A 62 -1.63 4.86 9.52
CA GLY A 62 -2.97 5.25 9.10
C GLY A 62 -4.02 4.18 9.35
N GLY A 63 -3.64 3.01 9.89
CA GLY A 63 -4.54 1.91 10.27
C GLY A 63 -5.01 1.06 9.08
N TYR A 64 -4.30 1.05 7.94
CA TYR A 64 -4.54 0.09 6.88
C TYR A 64 -4.01 -1.29 7.28
N GLU A 65 -4.75 -2.33 6.92
CA GLU A 65 -4.42 -3.72 7.25
C GLU A 65 -3.57 -4.35 6.15
N PRO A 66 -2.37 -4.88 6.47
CA PRO A 66 -1.57 -5.64 5.52
C PRO A 66 -2.19 -7.01 5.31
N VAL A 67 -2.04 -7.54 4.09
CA VAL A 67 -2.49 -8.88 3.69
C VAL A 67 -1.28 -9.79 3.43
N SER A 68 -0.29 -9.28 2.76
CA SER A 68 0.99 -9.96 2.50
C SER A 68 2.07 -8.95 2.15
N VAL A 69 3.31 -9.38 2.17
CA VAL A 69 4.48 -8.58 1.79
C VAL A 69 5.29 -9.35 0.75
N LEU A 70 5.84 -8.62 -0.24
CA LEU A 70 6.83 -9.10 -1.17
C LEU A 70 8.09 -8.25 -1.03
N VAL A 71 9.23 -8.88 -0.72
CA VAL A 71 10.46 -8.19 -0.38
C VAL A 71 11.70 -8.95 -0.84
N GLU A 72 12.75 -8.23 -1.21
CA GLU A 72 14.05 -8.82 -1.52
C GLU A 72 14.64 -9.49 -0.27
N ARG A 73 15.10 -10.73 -0.41
CA ARG A 73 15.66 -11.52 0.69
C ARG A 73 16.77 -10.80 1.44
N LYS A 74 17.67 -10.14 0.71
CA LYS A 74 18.76 -9.37 1.31
C LYS A 74 18.27 -8.27 2.23
N GLN A 75 17.21 -7.57 1.88
CA GLN A 75 16.68 -6.48 2.70
C GLN A 75 16.05 -6.96 4.00
N VAL A 76 15.43 -8.15 4.00
CA VAL A 76 14.92 -8.74 5.24
C VAL A 76 16.05 -9.02 6.24
N LEU A 77 17.24 -9.32 5.75
CA LEU A 77 18.38 -9.70 6.59
C LEU A 77 19.25 -8.50 7.01
N GLU A 78 19.32 -7.46 6.19
CA GLU A 78 20.35 -6.41 6.33
C GLU A 78 19.76 -4.99 6.53
N ASP A 79 18.51 -4.74 6.13
CA ASP A 79 17.92 -3.40 6.20
C ASP A 79 17.05 -3.19 7.44
N ALA A 80 17.53 -2.38 8.37
CA ALA A 80 16.84 -2.12 9.62
C ALA A 80 15.45 -1.47 9.44
N GLU A 81 15.27 -0.62 8.41
CA GLU A 81 13.97 0.01 8.13
C GLU A 81 12.95 -1.04 7.66
N THR A 82 13.36 -1.92 6.76
CA THR A 82 12.55 -3.05 6.29
C THR A 82 12.15 -3.97 7.43
N ILE A 83 13.10 -4.37 8.28
CA ILE A 83 12.86 -5.23 9.45
C ILE A 83 11.84 -4.57 10.41
N ALA A 84 12.00 -3.29 10.69
CA ALA A 84 11.09 -2.56 11.56
C ALA A 84 9.65 -2.51 11.00
N VAL A 85 9.52 -2.31 9.68
CA VAL A 85 8.20 -2.31 9.01
C VAL A 85 7.58 -3.69 8.99
N LEU A 86 8.36 -4.74 8.69
CA LEU A 86 7.89 -6.13 8.76
C LEU A 86 7.36 -6.48 10.16
N GLY A 87 8.05 -6.02 11.21
CA GLY A 87 7.58 -6.19 12.58
C GLY A 87 6.23 -5.53 12.87
N LYS A 88 5.90 -4.42 12.20
CA LYS A 88 4.60 -3.76 12.28
C LYS A 88 3.51 -4.49 11.48
N CYS A 89 3.86 -5.25 10.44
CA CYS A 89 2.90 -5.97 9.61
C CYS A 89 2.24 -7.16 10.32
N GLY A 90 2.77 -7.59 11.47
CA GLY A 90 2.19 -8.72 12.22
C GLY A 90 2.45 -10.08 11.56
N ASN A 91 1.48 -10.98 11.63
CA ASN A 91 1.62 -12.37 11.17
C ASN A 91 1.11 -12.57 9.72
N VAL A 92 1.45 -11.67 8.81
CA VAL A 92 1.12 -11.85 7.39
C VAL A 92 2.23 -12.61 6.66
N PRO A 93 1.91 -13.33 5.56
CA PRO A 93 2.91 -13.97 4.72
C PRO A 93 3.95 -12.97 4.21
N VAL A 94 5.23 -13.31 4.30
CA VAL A 94 6.35 -12.52 3.78
C VAL A 94 7.01 -13.31 2.66
N TYR A 95 6.64 -12.99 1.42
CA TYR A 95 7.23 -13.60 0.23
C TYR A 95 8.61 -13.01 -0.05
N THR A 96 9.60 -13.88 -0.22
CA THR A 96 10.98 -13.45 -0.45
C THR A 96 11.57 -14.08 -1.67
N ALA A 97 12.42 -13.35 -2.39
CA ALA A 97 13.24 -13.88 -3.46
C ALA A 97 14.49 -13.00 -3.66
N GLU A 98 15.41 -13.50 -4.49
CA GLU A 98 16.55 -12.71 -4.96
C GLU A 98 16.08 -11.60 -5.91
N PHE A 99 16.88 -10.54 -6.03
CA PHE A 99 16.54 -9.35 -6.83
C PHE A 99 16.18 -9.67 -8.30
N GLU A 100 16.97 -10.54 -8.95
CA GLU A 100 16.74 -10.93 -10.35
C GLU A 100 15.39 -11.63 -10.51
N VAL A 101 15.02 -12.40 -9.52
CA VAL A 101 13.77 -13.16 -9.46
C VAL A 101 12.59 -12.20 -9.33
N LEU A 102 12.68 -11.25 -8.40
CA LEU A 102 11.64 -10.23 -8.19
C LEU A 102 11.46 -9.35 -9.42
N THR A 103 12.55 -8.97 -10.09
CA THR A 103 12.50 -8.17 -11.32
C THR A 103 11.77 -8.91 -12.45
N LYS A 104 11.98 -10.22 -12.57
CA LYS A 104 11.26 -11.04 -13.55
C LYS A 104 9.78 -11.18 -13.21
N LEU A 105 9.45 -11.36 -11.93
CA LEU A 105 8.08 -11.55 -11.47
C LEU A 105 7.22 -10.29 -11.68
N THR A 106 7.72 -9.13 -11.30
CA THR A 106 6.96 -7.88 -11.35
C THR A 106 7.04 -7.16 -12.69
N GLY A 107 7.94 -7.61 -13.60
CA GLY A 107 8.15 -6.97 -14.90
C GLY A 107 8.81 -5.58 -14.82
N PHE A 108 9.14 -5.10 -13.63
CA PHE A 108 9.89 -3.85 -13.41
C PHE A 108 10.86 -4.01 -12.24
N LYS A 109 11.87 -3.16 -12.20
CA LYS A 109 12.79 -3.14 -11.07
C LYS A 109 12.04 -2.70 -9.81
N LEU A 110 12.06 -3.53 -8.78
CA LEU A 110 11.65 -3.13 -7.43
C LEU A 110 12.64 -2.07 -6.92
N THR A 111 12.48 -0.84 -7.41
CA THR A 111 13.44 0.26 -7.15
C THR A 111 13.53 0.61 -5.66
N ARG A 112 12.57 0.15 -4.87
CA ARG A 112 12.48 0.44 -3.42
C ARG A 112 12.35 -0.82 -2.56
N GLY A 113 12.59 -1.99 -3.15
CA GLY A 113 12.87 -3.26 -2.48
C GLY A 113 11.72 -3.96 -1.77
N MET A 114 10.58 -3.30 -1.52
CA MET A 114 9.48 -3.87 -0.73
C MET A 114 8.12 -3.44 -1.27
N LEU A 115 7.21 -4.40 -1.42
CA LEU A 115 5.78 -4.18 -1.73
C LEU A 115 4.93 -4.78 -0.61
N CYS A 116 3.80 -4.16 -0.32
CA CYS A 116 2.81 -4.69 0.61
C CYS A 116 1.42 -4.59 0.00
N ALA A 117 0.72 -5.71 -0.09
CA ALA A 117 -0.69 -5.74 -0.40
C ALA A 117 -1.47 -5.38 0.86
N MET A 118 -2.35 -4.39 0.75
CA MET A 118 -3.13 -3.88 1.87
C MET A 118 -4.60 -3.82 1.53
N LYS A 119 -5.47 -4.06 2.51
CA LYS A 119 -6.90 -3.92 2.36
C LYS A 119 -7.29 -2.46 2.15
N ARG A 120 -8.21 -2.22 1.23
CA ARG A 120 -8.86 -0.93 1.10
C ARG A 120 -9.84 -0.73 2.24
N ARG A 121 -10.03 0.54 2.58
CA ARG A 121 -11.07 0.93 3.53
C ARG A 121 -12.29 1.43 2.78
N LYS A 122 -13.47 1.22 3.33
CA LYS A 122 -14.66 1.91 2.90
C LYS A 122 -14.46 3.41 3.16
N LEU A 123 -14.59 4.19 2.12
CA LEU A 123 -14.50 5.64 2.24
C LEU A 123 -15.79 6.19 2.86
N PRO A 124 -15.69 7.19 3.74
CA PRO A 124 -16.85 7.88 4.27
C PRO A 124 -17.61 8.62 3.16
N GLY A 125 -18.90 8.83 3.35
CA GLY A 125 -19.72 9.59 2.43
C GLY A 125 -19.32 11.08 2.39
N LEU A 126 -19.62 11.75 1.27
CA LEU A 126 -19.28 13.18 1.10
C LEU A 126 -19.81 14.04 2.27
N GLN A 127 -21.03 13.79 2.70
CA GLN A 127 -21.67 14.53 3.77
C GLN A 127 -20.98 14.30 5.13
N GLU A 128 -20.52 13.09 5.38
CA GLU A 128 -19.76 12.72 6.57
C GLU A 128 -18.40 13.42 6.59
N ILE A 129 -17.69 13.44 5.44
CA ILE A 129 -16.39 14.11 5.30
C ILE A 129 -16.49 15.61 5.49
N CYS A 130 -17.52 16.24 4.93
CA CYS A 130 -17.68 17.70 4.99
C CYS A 130 -18.16 18.17 6.37
N ASN A 131 -18.67 17.29 7.21
CA ASN A 131 -19.20 17.65 8.50
C ASN A 131 -18.11 18.15 9.45
N GLY A 132 -18.20 19.41 9.88
CA GLY A 132 -17.24 20.03 10.77
C GLY A 132 -15.92 20.48 10.12
N CYS A 133 -15.83 20.43 8.78
CA CYS A 133 -14.69 20.96 8.05
C CYS A 133 -14.84 22.44 7.76
N ASP A 134 -13.80 23.23 8.07
CA ASP A 134 -13.72 24.65 7.73
C ASP A 134 -13.08 24.85 6.35
N ARG A 135 -12.15 23.96 5.95
CA ARG A 135 -11.37 24.08 4.71
C ARG A 135 -11.28 22.76 3.99
N ILE A 136 -11.79 22.73 2.77
CA ILE A 136 -11.81 21.51 1.93
C ILE A 136 -11.17 21.83 0.59
N ALA A 137 -10.25 21.00 0.14
CA ALA A 137 -9.72 21.05 -1.21
C ALA A 137 -10.49 20.09 -2.11
N VAL A 138 -11.00 20.59 -3.24
CA VAL A 138 -11.71 19.79 -4.24
C VAL A 138 -10.85 19.69 -5.50
N LEU A 139 -10.49 18.46 -5.89
CA LEU A 139 -9.71 18.15 -7.08
C LEU A 139 -10.66 17.60 -8.15
N GLU A 140 -10.97 18.41 -9.14
CA GLU A 140 -11.82 18.01 -10.25
C GLU A 140 -10.97 17.62 -11.44
N ASN A 141 -11.17 16.37 -11.94
CA ASN A 141 -10.49 15.84 -13.13
C ASN A 141 -8.95 15.91 -13.09
N VAL A 142 -8.34 15.85 -11.91
CA VAL A 142 -6.88 15.76 -11.79
C VAL A 142 -6.43 14.34 -12.06
N MET A 143 -5.99 14.07 -13.30
CA MET A 143 -5.67 12.72 -13.78
C MET A 143 -4.25 12.26 -13.46
N ASN A 144 -3.31 13.18 -13.30
CA ASN A 144 -1.89 12.84 -13.10
C ASN A 144 -1.64 12.48 -11.62
N PRO A 145 -1.22 11.23 -11.30
CA PRO A 145 -0.98 10.80 -9.92
C PRO A 145 0.07 11.64 -9.19
N THR A 146 1.09 12.14 -9.92
CA THR A 146 2.13 13.01 -9.34
C THR A 146 1.52 14.33 -8.86
N ASN A 147 0.63 14.93 -9.66
CA ASN A 147 -0.07 16.15 -9.29
C ASN A 147 -1.01 15.92 -8.11
N VAL A 148 -1.76 14.82 -8.12
CA VAL A 148 -2.61 14.42 -6.98
C VAL A 148 -1.75 14.34 -5.71
N GLY A 149 -0.66 13.62 -5.73
CA GLY A 149 0.25 13.51 -4.57
C GLY A 149 0.87 14.83 -4.13
N ALA A 150 1.17 15.74 -5.07
CA ALA A 150 1.66 17.09 -4.74
C ALA A 150 0.58 17.92 -4.04
N ILE A 151 -0.64 17.89 -4.56
CA ILE A 151 -1.77 18.64 -3.98
C ILE A 151 -2.11 18.10 -2.58
N PHE A 152 -2.10 16.78 -2.37
CA PHE A 152 -2.31 16.21 -1.03
C PHE A 152 -1.26 16.69 -0.03
N ARG A 153 0.03 16.71 -0.41
CA ARG A 153 1.08 17.25 0.46
C ARG A 153 0.88 18.74 0.76
N SER A 154 0.49 19.52 -0.24
CA SER A 154 0.20 20.95 -0.05
C SER A 154 -1.02 21.18 0.84
N ALA A 155 -2.09 20.39 0.63
CA ALA A 155 -3.30 20.44 1.45
C ALA A 155 -2.98 20.14 2.92
N ALA A 156 -2.18 19.09 3.18
CA ALA A 156 -1.72 18.78 4.53
C ALA A 156 -0.90 19.91 5.15
N ALA A 157 0.05 20.49 4.40
CA ALA A 157 0.88 21.60 4.86
C ALA A 157 0.07 22.88 5.16
N LEU A 158 -1.04 23.09 4.45
CA LEU A 158 -1.96 24.20 4.64
C LEU A 158 -3.07 23.91 5.65
N HIS A 159 -3.00 22.76 6.32
CA HIS A 159 -3.99 22.31 7.31
C HIS A 159 -5.42 22.29 6.74
N MET A 160 -5.59 21.76 5.52
CA MET A 160 -6.93 21.45 5.00
C MET A 160 -7.53 20.28 5.77
N ASP A 161 -8.82 20.36 6.11
CA ASP A 161 -9.49 19.33 6.89
C ASP A 161 -9.82 18.11 6.05
N ALA A 162 -10.09 18.31 4.75
CA ALA A 162 -10.38 17.21 3.83
C ALA A 162 -9.90 17.53 2.40
N VAL A 163 -9.70 16.47 1.62
CA VAL A 163 -9.47 16.54 0.17
C VAL A 163 -10.50 15.63 -0.52
N ILE A 164 -11.24 16.20 -1.45
CA ILE A 164 -12.23 15.50 -2.25
C ILE A 164 -11.70 15.40 -3.67
N LEU A 165 -11.64 14.16 -4.19
CA LEU A 165 -11.35 13.92 -5.61
C LEU A 165 -12.65 13.65 -6.34
N THR A 166 -12.85 14.37 -7.44
CA THR A 166 -13.92 14.10 -8.39
C THR A 166 -13.30 13.71 -9.72
N GLY A 167 -13.84 12.70 -10.39
CA GLY A 167 -13.37 12.25 -11.70
C GLY A 167 -14.53 11.88 -12.59
N ASP A 168 -14.31 11.89 -13.92
CA ASP A 168 -15.28 11.41 -14.88
C ASP A 168 -15.57 9.92 -14.64
N ARG A 169 -16.84 9.54 -14.71
CA ARG A 169 -17.29 8.14 -14.59
C ARG A 169 -16.63 7.16 -15.57
N LYS A 170 -15.96 7.68 -16.59
CA LYS A 170 -15.21 6.89 -17.59
C LYS A 170 -13.76 6.58 -17.17
N SER A 171 -13.17 7.39 -16.31
CA SER A 171 -11.83 7.11 -15.76
C SER A 171 -11.97 6.50 -14.38
N THR A 172 -11.75 5.22 -14.31
CA THR A 172 -11.98 4.32 -13.19
C THR A 172 -11.05 4.51 -11.99
N ARG A 173 -10.30 5.61 -11.93
CA ARG A 173 -9.11 5.66 -11.08
C ARG A 173 -9.22 6.41 -9.76
N LEU A 174 -10.16 7.32 -9.55
CA LEU A 174 -10.14 8.15 -8.34
C LEU A 174 -11.52 8.67 -7.96
N ASN A 175 -12.39 7.81 -7.43
CA ASN A 175 -13.48 8.25 -6.56
C ASN A 175 -13.05 7.97 -5.11
N SER A 176 -12.17 8.78 -4.58
CA SER A 176 -11.75 8.64 -3.19
C SER A 176 -11.71 10.01 -2.55
N SER A 177 -12.50 10.16 -1.52
CA SER A 177 -12.38 11.23 -0.55
C SER A 177 -11.38 10.78 0.53
N HIS A 178 -10.41 11.63 0.85
CA HIS A 178 -9.44 11.37 1.90
C HIS A 178 -9.54 12.44 2.98
N ILE A 179 -9.63 12.01 4.22
CA ILE A 179 -9.46 12.88 5.39
C ILE A 179 -7.95 12.95 5.67
N LEU A 180 -7.43 14.12 5.84
CA LEU A 180 -6.04 14.38 6.18
C LEU A 180 -5.78 14.25 7.68
#